data_95ac7eba0a8596cee3c380a61a71e8c0
#
_entry.id   95ac7eba0a8596cee3c380a61a71e8c0
#
_cell.length_a   1.000
_cell.length_b   1.000
_cell.length_c   1.000
_cell.angle_alpha   90.00
_cell.angle_beta   90.00
_cell.angle_gamma   90.00
#
_symmetry.space_group_name_H-M   'P 1'
#
loop_
_entity.id
_entity.type
_entity.pdbx_description
1 polymer ?
#
loop_
_entity_poly.entity_id
_entity_poly.type
_entity_poly.pdbx_seq_one_letter_code
_entity_poly.pdbx_strand_id
1 'polypeptide(L)'
;MIIAKEFTEQNKKQLLDMINEINEYDADFEGLEHVGKMEDYSAFLKELEKWKYQERIPPNYSPQTTFGVFDNEKLIGGFVLRHTLKGTLINHGGNIGYLVRPSERKKGYGKILLKLALEKARDIGLEKVIITCRNDNIGSTKVIESNGGKYENVYYDESLKKKL
;
A
#
# COMPACT_ATOMS: atom_id res chain seq x y z
N MET A 1 18.96 4.87 -7.60
CA MET A 1 18.13 5.88 -6.85
C MET A 1 16.75 5.28 -6.63
N ILE A 2 16.28 5.29 -5.38
CA ILE A 2 14.95 4.73 -5.06
C ILE A 2 13.93 5.86 -5.05
N ILE A 3 12.85 5.71 -5.83
CA ILE A 3 11.80 6.72 -5.97
C ILE A 3 10.40 6.09 -5.89
N ALA A 4 9.43 6.86 -5.40
CA ALA A 4 8.02 6.53 -5.48
C ALA A 4 7.35 7.37 -6.57
N LYS A 5 6.70 6.71 -7.52
CA LYS A 5 5.93 7.34 -8.59
C LYS A 5 4.65 6.57 -8.89
N GLU A 6 3.66 7.24 -9.44
CA GLU A 6 2.44 6.59 -9.90
C GLU A 6 2.72 5.67 -11.10
N PHE A 7 1.89 4.67 -11.27
CA PHE A 7 2.01 3.74 -12.39
C PHE A 7 1.63 4.40 -13.71
N THR A 8 2.35 4.00 -14.77
CA THR A 8 2.11 4.42 -16.16
C THR A 8 2.03 3.18 -17.05
N GLU A 9 1.65 3.36 -18.31
CA GLU A 9 1.60 2.26 -19.30
C GLU A 9 2.93 1.50 -19.39
N GLN A 10 4.06 2.17 -19.21
CA GLN A 10 5.40 1.57 -19.26
C GLN A 10 5.67 0.55 -18.14
N ASN A 11 4.91 0.63 -17.03
CA ASN A 11 5.13 -0.23 -15.88
C ASN A 11 4.31 -1.54 -15.91
N LYS A 12 3.46 -1.73 -16.95
CA LYS A 12 2.55 -2.88 -17.07
C LYS A 12 3.23 -4.22 -16.78
N LYS A 13 4.32 -4.51 -17.53
CA LYS A 13 5.02 -5.79 -17.37
C LYS A 13 5.55 -5.99 -15.97
N GLN A 14 6.20 -5.00 -15.39
CA GLN A 14 6.78 -5.10 -14.05
C GLN A 14 5.73 -5.29 -12.95
N LEU A 15 4.58 -4.63 -13.10
CA LEU A 15 3.48 -4.78 -12.15
C LEU A 15 2.87 -6.18 -12.24
N LEU A 16 2.63 -6.70 -13.45
CA LEU A 16 2.14 -8.06 -13.64
C LEU A 16 3.12 -9.12 -13.10
N ASP A 17 4.42 -8.96 -13.36
CA ASP A 17 5.45 -9.85 -12.83
C ASP A 17 5.45 -9.85 -11.28
N MET A 18 5.31 -8.67 -10.66
CA MET A 18 5.22 -8.55 -9.20
C MET A 18 3.96 -9.21 -8.63
N ILE A 19 2.82 -9.06 -9.30
CA ILE A 19 1.55 -9.68 -8.88
C ILE A 19 1.65 -11.20 -8.95
N ASN A 20 2.23 -11.74 -10.02
CA ASN A 20 2.45 -13.18 -10.14
C ASN A 20 3.32 -13.71 -9.00
N GLU A 21 4.41 -13.01 -8.65
CA GLU A 21 5.23 -13.36 -7.49
C GLU A 21 4.41 -13.32 -6.18
N ILE A 22 3.54 -12.32 -5.99
CA ILE A 22 2.70 -12.21 -4.80
C ILE A 22 1.76 -13.40 -4.70
N ASN A 23 1.07 -13.75 -5.80
CA ASN A 23 0.13 -14.87 -5.85
C ASN A 23 0.80 -16.22 -5.55
N GLU A 24 2.08 -16.38 -5.91
CA GLU A 24 2.85 -17.58 -5.61
C GLU A 24 3.27 -17.68 -4.14
N TYR A 25 3.57 -16.54 -3.49
CA TYR A 25 4.17 -16.49 -2.14
C TYR A 25 3.20 -16.12 -1.02
N ASP A 26 2.13 -15.38 -1.32
CA ASP A 26 1.21 -14.80 -0.35
C ASP A 26 -0.24 -14.94 -0.84
N ALA A 27 -0.78 -16.16 -0.82
CA ALA A 27 -2.18 -16.41 -1.21
C ALA A 27 -3.22 -15.61 -0.40
N ASP A 28 -2.82 -15.06 0.76
CA ASP A 28 -3.68 -14.26 1.67
C ASP A 28 -3.45 -12.74 1.56
N PHE A 29 -2.73 -12.25 0.54
CA PHE A 29 -2.48 -10.81 0.44
C PHE A 29 -3.71 -10.05 -0.08
N GLU A 30 -4.38 -9.37 0.83
CA GLU A 30 -5.50 -8.46 0.54
C GLU A 30 -4.94 -7.06 0.19
N GLY A 31 -5.15 -6.57 -1.00
CA GLY A 31 -4.78 -5.18 -1.33
C GLY A 31 -4.44 -4.91 -2.79
N LEU A 32 -4.04 -5.92 -3.54
CA LEU A 32 -3.85 -5.84 -5.00
C LEU A 32 -4.69 -6.87 -5.77
N GLU A 33 -5.70 -7.46 -5.13
CA GLU A 33 -6.57 -8.50 -5.68
C GLU A 33 -7.26 -8.05 -6.97
N HIS A 34 -7.54 -6.77 -7.08
CA HIS A 34 -8.17 -6.19 -8.26
C HIS A 34 -7.21 -6.06 -9.44
N VAL A 35 -5.90 -6.04 -9.19
CA VAL A 35 -4.89 -5.82 -10.22
C VAL A 35 -4.61 -7.08 -11.02
N GLY A 36 -4.64 -8.26 -10.39
CA GLY A 36 -4.40 -9.56 -11.05
C GLY A 36 -5.52 -10.01 -11.99
N LYS A 37 -6.71 -9.40 -11.91
CA LYS A 37 -7.87 -9.72 -12.74
C LYS A 37 -8.08 -8.74 -13.91
N MET A 38 -7.15 -7.79 -14.09
CA MET A 38 -7.30 -6.79 -15.12
C MET A 38 -6.76 -7.25 -16.46
N GLU A 39 -7.68 -7.64 -17.32
CA GLU A 39 -7.41 -7.86 -18.74
C GLU A 39 -6.98 -6.57 -19.44
N ASP A 40 -7.46 -5.41 -18.97
CA ASP A 40 -7.16 -4.08 -19.51
C ASP A 40 -6.38 -3.21 -18.50
N TYR A 41 -5.07 -3.10 -18.73
CA TYR A 41 -4.19 -2.27 -17.90
C TYR A 41 -4.49 -0.76 -18.02
N SER A 42 -4.98 -0.30 -19.16
CA SER A 42 -5.38 1.10 -19.36
C SER A 42 -6.62 1.42 -18.51
N ALA A 43 -7.58 0.50 -18.42
CA ALA A 43 -8.72 0.64 -17.51
C ALA A 43 -8.28 0.69 -16.04
N PHE A 44 -7.27 -0.11 -15.67
CA PHE A 44 -6.67 -0.04 -14.34
C PHE A 44 -6.09 1.35 -14.02
N LEU A 45 -5.30 1.92 -14.91
CA LEU A 45 -4.74 3.25 -14.70
C LEU A 45 -5.82 4.33 -14.57
N LYS A 46 -6.91 4.22 -15.34
CA LYS A 46 -8.07 5.12 -15.21
C LYS A 46 -8.77 4.96 -13.86
N GLU A 47 -8.88 3.73 -13.36
CA GLU A 47 -9.46 3.48 -12.04
C GLU A 47 -8.56 4.05 -10.93
N LEU A 48 -7.22 3.87 -10.99
CA LEU A 48 -6.30 4.52 -10.05
C LEU A 48 -6.47 6.04 -10.05
N GLU A 49 -6.58 6.65 -11.22
CA GLU A 49 -6.79 8.10 -11.35
C GLU A 49 -8.12 8.55 -10.75
N LYS A 50 -9.21 7.80 -10.96
CA LYS A 50 -10.53 8.05 -10.39
C LYS A 50 -10.49 8.05 -8.85
N TRP A 51 -9.79 7.10 -8.24
CA TRP A 51 -9.72 6.96 -6.79
C TRP A 51 -8.99 8.08 -6.06
N LYS A 52 -8.32 8.96 -6.74
CA LYS A 52 -7.68 10.14 -6.13
C LYS A 52 -8.67 11.20 -5.66
N TYR A 53 -9.88 11.23 -6.22
CA TYR A 53 -10.82 12.33 -6.07
C TYR A 53 -12.11 11.86 -5.39
N GLN A 54 -12.48 12.52 -4.27
CA GLN A 54 -13.66 12.14 -3.50
C GLN A 54 -14.97 12.22 -4.30
N GLU A 55 -15.08 13.20 -5.19
CA GLU A 55 -16.27 13.40 -6.04
C GLU A 55 -16.46 12.33 -7.13
N ARG A 56 -15.44 11.50 -7.35
CA ARG A 56 -15.45 10.41 -8.36
C ARG A 56 -15.69 9.04 -7.78
N ILE A 57 -15.71 8.92 -6.45
CA ILE A 57 -15.89 7.66 -5.72
C ILE A 57 -17.10 7.77 -4.77
N PRO A 58 -17.69 6.65 -4.31
CA PRO A 58 -18.77 6.70 -3.34
C PRO A 58 -18.38 7.46 -2.06
N PRO A 59 -19.30 8.21 -1.44
CA PRO A 59 -18.99 9.13 -0.34
C PRO A 59 -18.47 8.45 0.93
N ASN A 60 -18.74 7.16 1.10
CA ASN A 60 -18.27 6.34 2.23
C ASN A 60 -16.86 5.78 2.03
N TYR A 61 -16.26 5.95 0.86
CA TYR A 61 -14.89 5.54 0.59
C TYR A 61 -13.91 6.70 0.77
N SER A 62 -12.66 6.37 1.08
CA SER A 62 -11.57 7.35 1.20
C SER A 62 -10.84 7.50 -0.13
N PRO A 63 -10.59 8.73 -0.58
CA PRO A 63 -9.74 8.94 -1.74
C PRO A 63 -8.32 8.46 -1.42
N GLN A 64 -7.64 7.93 -2.43
CA GLN A 64 -6.33 7.32 -2.28
C GLN A 64 -5.48 7.44 -3.54
N THR A 65 -4.16 7.49 -3.36
CA THR A 65 -3.19 7.42 -4.45
C THR A 65 -2.33 6.17 -4.31
N THR A 66 -2.11 5.46 -5.40
CA THR A 66 -1.28 4.25 -5.43
C THR A 66 0.06 4.54 -6.10
N PHE A 67 1.14 4.19 -5.42
CA PHE A 67 2.51 4.41 -5.88
C PHE A 67 3.24 3.08 -6.07
N GLY A 68 3.95 2.96 -7.19
CA GLY A 68 5.04 2.00 -7.33
C GLY A 68 6.33 2.58 -6.77
N VAL A 69 7.14 1.74 -6.13
CA VAL A 69 8.49 2.11 -5.67
C VAL A 69 9.52 1.40 -6.52
N PHE A 70 10.42 2.17 -7.08
CA PHE A 70 11.41 1.71 -8.05
C PHE A 70 12.82 1.97 -7.54
N ASP A 71 13.68 0.95 -7.59
CA ASP A 71 15.14 1.13 -7.46
C ASP A 71 15.74 1.19 -8.86
N ASN A 72 16.20 2.39 -9.25
CA ASN A 72 16.46 2.74 -10.63
C ASN A 72 15.19 2.49 -11.48
N GLU A 73 15.19 1.48 -12.35
CA GLU A 73 14.04 1.17 -13.18
C GLU A 73 13.26 -0.07 -12.70
N LYS A 74 13.76 -0.77 -11.66
CA LYS A 74 13.17 -2.01 -11.16
C LYS A 74 12.07 -1.74 -10.13
N LEU A 75 10.87 -2.25 -10.38
CA LEU A 75 9.77 -2.22 -9.41
C LEU A 75 10.08 -3.17 -8.24
N ILE A 76 10.28 -2.60 -7.05
CA ILE A 76 10.63 -3.32 -5.82
C ILE A 76 9.49 -3.45 -4.81
N GLY A 77 8.37 -2.78 -5.07
CA GLY A 77 7.19 -2.79 -4.22
C GLY A 77 6.28 -1.62 -4.52
N GLY A 78 5.36 -1.34 -3.62
CA GLY A 78 4.44 -0.21 -3.75
C GLY A 78 3.73 0.10 -2.44
N PHE A 79 2.98 1.18 -2.44
CA PHE A 79 2.11 1.55 -1.35
C PHE A 79 0.87 2.29 -1.85
N VAL A 80 -0.19 2.20 -1.07
CA VAL A 80 -1.38 3.03 -1.20
C VAL A 80 -1.38 4.07 -0.09
N LEU A 81 -1.66 5.32 -0.43
CA LEU A 81 -1.83 6.41 0.50
C LEU A 81 -3.29 6.88 0.46
N ARG A 82 -4.02 6.65 1.54
CA ARG A 82 -5.39 7.12 1.74
C ARG A 82 -5.36 8.52 2.32
N HIS A 83 -6.00 9.45 1.64
CA HIS A 83 -5.96 10.88 1.98
C HIS A 83 -6.78 11.20 3.23
N THR A 84 -7.80 10.41 3.51
CA THR A 84 -8.63 10.48 4.71
C THR A 84 -8.91 9.08 5.23
N LEU A 85 -9.41 8.97 6.44
CA LEU A 85 -9.89 7.70 6.99
C LEU A 85 -11.38 7.75 7.20
N LYS A 86 -12.11 6.81 6.62
CA LYS A 86 -13.56 6.66 6.75
C LYS A 86 -13.92 5.23 7.15
N GLY A 87 -14.99 5.10 7.93
CA GLY A 87 -15.52 3.81 8.30
C GLY A 87 -14.48 2.92 8.99
N THR A 88 -14.34 1.71 8.51
CA THR A 88 -13.45 0.69 9.08
C THR A 88 -11.97 0.99 8.94
N LEU A 89 -11.59 1.90 8.02
CA LEU A 89 -10.18 2.24 7.78
C LEU A 89 -9.45 2.82 8.99
N ILE A 90 -10.19 3.38 9.97
CA ILE A 90 -9.61 3.88 11.22
C ILE A 90 -9.00 2.73 12.03
N ASN A 91 -9.65 1.58 12.02
CA ASN A 91 -9.25 0.40 12.80
C ASN A 91 -8.56 -0.67 11.94
N HIS A 92 -8.82 -0.67 10.63
CA HIS A 92 -8.30 -1.64 9.68
C HIS A 92 -7.84 -0.95 8.40
N GLY A 93 -6.56 -1.09 8.07
CA GLY A 93 -5.96 -0.52 6.86
C GLY A 93 -5.23 0.81 7.09
N GLY A 94 -5.77 1.74 7.86
CA GLY A 94 -5.14 3.03 8.14
C GLY A 94 -4.89 3.88 6.88
N ASN A 95 -4.02 4.89 6.99
CA ASN A 95 -3.67 5.78 5.87
C ASN A 95 -2.71 5.12 4.86
N ILE A 96 -1.82 4.24 5.31
CA ILE A 96 -0.77 3.68 4.46
C ILE A 96 -0.84 2.15 4.51
N GLY A 97 -1.05 1.54 3.34
CA GLY A 97 -0.79 0.13 3.11
C GLY A 97 0.42 -0.02 2.18
N TYR A 98 1.38 -0.87 2.51
CA TYR A 98 2.58 -1.07 1.69
C TYR A 98 2.95 -2.53 1.53
N LEU A 99 3.63 -2.83 0.44
CA LEU A 99 4.06 -4.16 0.07
C LEU A 99 5.44 -4.11 -0.55
N VAL A 100 6.33 -4.98 -0.12
CA VAL A 100 7.61 -5.27 -0.78
C VAL A 100 7.44 -6.49 -1.68
N ARG A 101 7.87 -6.37 -2.94
CA ARG A 101 7.91 -7.48 -3.90
C ARG A 101 8.58 -8.70 -3.27
N PRO A 102 8.01 -9.92 -3.36
CA PRO A 102 8.54 -11.10 -2.66
C PRO A 102 10.03 -11.34 -2.86
N SER A 103 10.52 -11.30 -4.08
CA SER A 103 11.95 -11.47 -4.41
C SER A 103 12.88 -10.35 -3.89
N GLU A 104 12.29 -9.24 -3.41
CA GLU A 104 12.99 -8.07 -2.88
C GLU A 104 12.90 -7.95 -1.35
N ARG A 105 12.23 -8.88 -0.68
CA ARG A 105 12.13 -8.91 0.79
C ARG A 105 13.48 -9.17 1.45
N LYS A 106 13.59 -8.82 2.74
CA LYS A 106 14.81 -8.98 3.57
C LYS A 106 16.04 -8.18 3.11
N LYS A 107 15.85 -7.22 2.17
CA LYS A 107 16.89 -6.31 1.67
C LYS A 107 16.77 -4.88 2.25
N GLY A 108 15.90 -4.66 3.24
CA GLY A 108 15.71 -3.35 3.86
C GLY A 108 14.69 -2.45 3.13
N TYR A 109 14.15 -2.87 2.00
CA TYR A 109 13.23 -2.02 1.20
C TYR A 109 11.94 -1.65 1.93
N GLY A 110 11.40 -2.47 2.82
CA GLY A 110 10.20 -2.12 3.58
C GLY A 110 10.34 -0.80 4.34
N LYS A 111 11.51 -0.58 4.98
CA LYS A 111 11.81 0.68 5.68
C LYS A 111 11.82 1.87 4.71
N ILE A 112 12.37 1.69 3.52
CA ILE A 112 12.45 2.75 2.49
C ILE A 112 11.06 3.05 1.92
N LEU A 113 10.27 2.02 1.61
CA LEU A 113 8.90 2.17 1.12
C LEU A 113 8.06 3.00 2.09
N LEU A 114 8.09 2.66 3.38
CA LEU A 114 7.33 3.39 4.38
C LEU A 114 7.84 4.82 4.57
N LYS A 115 9.15 5.03 4.54
CA LYS A 115 9.72 6.40 4.57
C LYS A 115 9.18 7.25 3.41
N LEU A 116 9.21 6.74 2.18
CA LEU A 116 8.69 7.44 1.01
C LEU A 116 7.17 7.69 1.12
N ALA A 117 6.42 6.72 1.65
CA ALA A 117 4.99 6.89 1.87
C ALA A 117 4.69 7.99 2.90
N LEU A 118 5.49 8.09 3.98
CA LEU A 118 5.38 9.16 4.97
C LEU A 118 5.75 10.54 4.40
N GLU A 119 6.72 10.60 3.49
CA GLU A 119 7.04 11.83 2.76
C GLU A 119 5.85 12.26 1.89
N LYS A 120 5.26 11.35 1.13
CA LYS A 120 4.04 11.62 0.33
C LYS A 120 2.84 12.01 1.18
N ALA A 121 2.69 11.44 2.37
CA ALA A 121 1.63 11.82 3.32
C ALA A 121 1.79 13.27 3.79
N ARG A 122 3.02 13.71 4.07
CA ARG A 122 3.32 15.13 4.42
C ARG A 122 3.06 16.07 3.25
N ASP A 123 3.40 15.66 2.02
CA ASP A 123 3.16 16.45 0.80
C ASP A 123 1.68 16.80 0.62
N ILE A 124 0.76 15.94 1.08
CA ILE A 124 -0.69 16.18 1.07
C ILE A 124 -1.25 16.74 2.38
N GLY A 125 -0.39 17.15 3.31
CA GLY A 125 -0.78 17.83 4.55
C GLY A 125 -1.21 16.91 5.70
N LEU A 126 -0.93 15.61 5.66
CA LEU A 126 -1.22 14.72 6.78
C LEU A 126 -0.16 14.88 7.89
N GLU A 127 -0.57 15.44 9.01
CA GLU A 127 0.29 15.62 10.20
C GLU A 127 0.46 14.31 10.99
N LYS A 128 -0.57 13.47 11.00
CA LYS A 128 -0.59 12.15 11.64
C LYS A 128 -1.12 11.11 10.67
N VAL A 129 -0.51 9.94 10.65
CA VAL A 129 -0.98 8.78 9.89
C VAL A 129 -1.18 7.58 10.81
N ILE A 130 -2.18 6.77 10.51
CA ILE A 130 -2.43 5.48 11.14
C ILE A 130 -1.96 4.40 10.18
N ILE A 131 -1.21 3.44 10.69
CA ILE A 131 -0.77 2.26 9.95
C ILE A 131 -1.16 1.05 10.79
N THR A 132 -1.85 0.10 10.19
CA THR A 132 -2.19 -1.16 10.83
C THR A 132 -1.39 -2.30 10.23
N CYS A 133 -1.05 -3.28 11.03
CA CYS A 133 -0.51 -4.55 10.57
C CYS A 133 -1.01 -5.68 11.46
N ARG A 134 -0.99 -6.89 10.93
CA ARG A 134 -1.34 -8.07 11.75
C ARG A 134 -0.37 -8.18 12.93
N ASN A 135 -0.89 -8.55 14.09
CA ASN A 135 -0.11 -8.67 15.34
C ASN A 135 1.04 -9.69 15.23
N ASP A 136 0.91 -10.69 14.36
CA ASP A 136 1.94 -11.69 14.08
C ASP A 136 2.93 -11.27 12.96
N ASN A 137 2.72 -10.12 12.31
CA ASN A 137 3.60 -9.60 11.27
C ASN A 137 4.76 -8.80 11.86
N ILE A 138 5.72 -9.51 12.46
CA ILE A 138 6.91 -8.93 13.08
C ILE A 138 7.70 -8.07 12.08
N GLY A 139 7.72 -8.45 10.80
CA GLY A 139 8.41 -7.69 9.76
C GLY A 139 7.83 -6.29 9.59
N SER A 140 6.50 -6.18 9.50
CA SER A 140 5.81 -4.90 9.38
C SER A 140 5.95 -4.06 10.66
N THR A 141 5.81 -4.67 11.83
CA THR A 141 6.02 -3.99 13.13
C THR A 141 7.40 -3.32 13.17
N LYS A 142 8.47 -4.05 12.88
CA LYS A 142 9.83 -3.48 12.85
C LYS A 142 10.00 -2.36 11.81
N VAL A 143 9.37 -2.46 10.66
CA VAL A 143 9.38 -1.42 9.63
C VAL A 143 8.70 -0.14 10.14
N ILE A 144 7.54 -0.28 10.77
CA ILE A 144 6.77 0.85 11.34
C ILE A 144 7.58 1.53 12.44
N GLU A 145 8.08 0.78 13.41
CA GLU A 145 8.90 1.30 14.52
C GLU A 145 10.18 2.01 14.01
N SER A 146 10.86 1.42 13.01
CA SER A 146 12.09 2.01 12.44
C SER A 146 11.85 3.33 11.70
N ASN A 147 10.61 3.66 11.38
CA ASN A 147 10.19 4.94 10.81
C ASN A 147 9.54 5.88 11.86
N GLY A 148 9.69 5.58 13.15
CA GLY A 148 9.21 6.41 14.25
C GLY A 148 7.74 6.14 14.63
N GLY A 149 7.15 5.07 14.12
CA GLY A 149 5.82 4.64 14.52
C GLY A 149 5.77 4.28 16.00
N LYS A 150 4.70 4.70 16.66
CA LYS A 150 4.42 4.37 18.07
C LYS A 150 3.22 3.45 18.11
N TYR A 151 3.36 2.39 18.90
CA TYR A 151 2.25 1.51 19.19
C TYR A 151 1.13 2.28 19.90
N GLU A 152 -0.10 2.12 19.44
CA GLU A 152 -1.28 2.76 20.01
C GLU A 152 -2.19 1.74 20.69
N ASN A 153 -2.65 0.73 19.96
CA ASN A 153 -3.54 -0.31 20.51
C ASN A 153 -3.56 -1.56 19.61
N VAL A 154 -4.29 -2.59 20.07
CA VAL A 154 -4.68 -3.76 19.25
C VAL A 154 -6.17 -3.70 19.01
N TYR A 155 -6.56 -3.80 17.75
CA TYR A 155 -7.95 -3.97 17.34
C TYR A 155 -8.19 -5.42 16.91
N TYR A 156 -9.30 -6.00 17.34
CA TYR A 156 -9.74 -7.31 16.87
C TYR A 156 -10.73 -7.12 15.74
N ASP A 157 -10.37 -7.53 14.55
CA ASP A 157 -11.26 -7.50 13.40
C ASP A 157 -12.06 -8.81 13.33
N GLU A 158 -13.34 -8.75 13.72
CA GLU A 158 -14.23 -9.90 13.73
C GLU A 158 -14.49 -10.44 12.30
N SER A 159 -14.50 -9.57 11.31
CA SER A 159 -14.74 -9.94 9.90
C SER A 159 -13.60 -10.79 9.33
N LEU A 160 -12.39 -10.49 9.73
CA LEU A 160 -11.18 -11.21 9.32
C LEU A 160 -10.76 -12.30 10.31
N LYS A 161 -11.39 -12.36 11.50
CA LYS A 161 -10.98 -13.22 12.63
C LYS A 161 -9.48 -13.08 12.95
N LYS A 162 -8.93 -11.88 12.81
CA LYS A 162 -7.51 -11.55 12.95
C LYS A 162 -7.33 -10.39 13.93
N LYS A 163 -6.20 -10.41 14.67
CA LYS A 163 -5.75 -9.25 15.48
C LYS A 163 -4.86 -8.35 14.61
N LEU A 164 -5.19 -7.10 14.58
CA LEU A 164 -4.44 -6.04 13.88
C LEU A 164 -3.63 -5.21 14.85
#